data_ba7b58d52d63c269d66483503ff02af9
#
_entry.id   ba7b58d52d63c269d66483503ff02af9
#
_cell.length_a   1.000
_cell.length_b   1.000
_cell.length_c   1.000
_cell.angle_alpha   90.00
_cell.angle_beta   90.00
_cell.angle_gamma   90.00
#
_symmetry.space_group_name_H-M   'P 1'
#
loop_
_entity.id
_entity.type
_entity.pdbx_description
1 polymer ?
#
loop_
_entity_poly.entity_id
_entity_poly.type
_entity_poly.pdbx_seq_one_letter_code
_entity_poly.pdbx_strand_id
1 'polypeptide(L)'
;MVESIKEVNNVIQIPTTTVRILLNHFKWDKEKLMERFYSDDQEAMFEEAQVISPYKTAAAANAVKASRGGSGGGAGSVVECEICCCSYPKQMMTGLECGHLYCTQCWTEYLTTKIVDEGASQMIECPGSCNIVVDDQTVVTLITDPRVKLKYQHLITNSFVQCNRLLTWCPSPDCSNAIKVGHVEARPVKCRCGHIFCFKCSENWHDPVRCHLIKKWIKKCDDDSETSNWISANTKECPKVRSFDF
;
A
#
# COMPACT_ATOMS: atom_id res chain seq x y z
N MET A 1 11.51 5.99 -2.71
CA MET A 1 11.06 4.59 -2.77
C MET A 1 11.75 3.82 -3.90
N VAL A 2 11.44 4.12 -5.16
CA VAL A 2 12.02 3.37 -6.31
C VAL A 2 13.54 3.32 -6.28
N GLU A 3 14.20 4.42 -5.95
CA GLU A 3 15.65 4.50 -5.84
C GLU A 3 16.19 3.61 -4.70
N SER A 4 15.54 3.63 -3.53
CA SER A 4 15.90 2.76 -2.41
C SER A 4 15.77 1.27 -2.73
N ILE A 5 14.71 0.90 -3.47
CA ILE A 5 14.52 -0.47 -3.95
C ILE A 5 15.62 -0.85 -4.93
N LYS A 6 15.97 0.03 -5.88
CA LYS A 6 17.05 -0.22 -6.85
C LYS A 6 18.40 -0.38 -6.19
N GLU A 7 18.74 0.49 -5.23
CA GLU A 7 20.02 0.41 -4.51
C GLU A 7 20.17 -0.93 -3.78
N VAL A 8 19.13 -1.36 -3.06
CA VAL A 8 19.14 -2.66 -2.38
C VAL A 8 19.17 -3.80 -3.39
N ASN A 9 18.37 -3.71 -4.46
CA ASN A 9 18.30 -4.78 -5.46
C ASN A 9 19.59 -4.94 -6.29
N ASN A 10 20.37 -3.89 -6.47
CA ASN A 10 21.69 -4.00 -7.10
C ASN A 10 22.64 -4.90 -6.33
N VAL A 11 22.41 -5.07 -5.02
CA VAL A 11 23.26 -5.90 -4.16
C VAL A 11 22.65 -7.29 -3.98
N ILE A 12 21.35 -7.38 -3.70
CA ILE A 12 20.68 -8.64 -3.32
C ILE A 12 20.20 -9.44 -4.54
N GLN A 13 19.85 -8.78 -5.64
CA GLN A 13 19.43 -9.38 -6.92
C GLN A 13 18.22 -10.33 -6.81
N ILE A 14 17.18 -9.94 -6.06
CA ILE A 14 15.91 -10.66 -5.93
C ILE A 14 14.76 -9.86 -6.56
N PRO A 15 13.55 -10.42 -6.76
CA PRO A 15 12.42 -9.68 -7.34
C PRO A 15 12.13 -8.36 -6.60
N THR A 16 11.88 -7.31 -7.36
CA THR A 16 11.68 -5.94 -6.81
C THR A 16 10.53 -5.84 -5.82
N THR A 17 9.46 -6.61 -6.02
CA THR A 17 8.32 -6.72 -5.08
C THR A 17 8.79 -7.31 -3.75
N THR A 18 9.60 -8.37 -3.79
CA THR A 18 10.19 -8.98 -2.59
C THR A 18 11.07 -7.98 -1.84
N VAL A 19 11.95 -7.25 -2.57
CA VAL A 19 12.77 -6.17 -1.96
C VAL A 19 11.89 -5.12 -1.29
N ARG A 20 10.79 -4.71 -1.93
CA ARG A 20 9.86 -3.72 -1.37
C ARG A 20 9.22 -4.22 -0.08
N ILE A 21 8.77 -5.47 -0.06
CA ILE A 21 8.13 -6.07 1.12
C ILE A 21 9.14 -6.18 2.27
N LEU A 22 10.35 -6.65 2.01
CA LEU A 22 11.42 -6.71 3.00
C LEU A 22 11.76 -5.31 3.54
N LEU A 23 11.95 -4.32 2.66
CA LEU A 23 12.18 -2.94 3.10
C LEU A 23 11.05 -2.40 3.98
N ASN A 24 9.80 -2.73 3.64
CA ASN A 24 8.66 -2.36 4.47
C ASN A 24 8.70 -3.03 5.85
N HIS A 25 9.03 -4.33 5.92
CA HIS A 25 9.19 -5.07 7.16
C HIS A 25 10.26 -4.42 8.06
N PHE A 26 11.40 -4.04 7.49
CA PHE A 26 12.49 -3.35 8.20
C PHE A 26 12.29 -1.82 8.31
N LYS A 27 11.05 -1.31 8.10
CA LYS A 27 10.72 0.12 8.18
C LYS A 27 11.61 1.01 7.31
N TRP A 28 11.97 0.52 6.13
CA TRP A 28 12.82 1.18 5.13
C TRP A 28 14.27 1.45 5.60
N ASP A 29 14.71 0.75 6.65
CA ASP A 29 16.10 0.74 7.12
C ASP A 29 16.91 -0.26 6.29
N LYS A 30 17.70 0.27 5.34
CA LYS A 30 18.50 -0.54 4.42
C LYS A 30 19.62 -1.29 5.14
N GLU A 31 20.22 -0.68 6.16
CA GLU A 31 21.36 -1.24 6.88
C GLU A 31 20.93 -2.48 7.65
N LYS A 32 19.82 -2.40 8.39
CA LYS A 32 19.24 -3.55 9.09
C LYS A 32 18.81 -4.66 8.14
N LEU A 33 18.21 -4.31 7.00
CA LEU A 33 17.85 -5.30 6.00
C LEU A 33 19.09 -6.03 5.49
N MET A 34 20.15 -5.29 5.15
CA MET A 34 21.39 -5.89 4.61
C MET A 34 22.08 -6.76 5.66
N GLU A 35 22.18 -6.30 6.92
CA GLU A 35 22.75 -7.08 8.01
C GLU A 35 21.98 -8.40 8.22
N ARG A 36 20.65 -8.35 8.23
CA ARG A 36 19.82 -9.54 8.40
C ARG A 36 19.85 -10.46 7.17
N PHE A 37 19.95 -9.89 5.98
CA PHE A 37 20.00 -10.66 4.74
C PHE A 37 21.28 -11.52 4.62
N TYR A 38 22.41 -11.02 5.10
CA TYR A 38 23.69 -11.73 5.11
C TYR A 38 23.96 -12.51 6.40
N SER A 39 23.02 -12.57 7.33
CA SER A 39 23.12 -13.42 8.51
C SER A 39 22.83 -14.87 8.15
N ASP A 40 23.25 -15.80 9.02
CA ASP A 40 23.05 -17.25 8.84
C ASP A 40 21.57 -17.69 8.85
N ASP A 41 20.65 -16.78 9.20
CA ASP A 41 19.23 -17.04 9.39
C ASP A 41 18.37 -16.29 8.34
N GLN A 42 18.81 -16.32 7.08
CA GLN A 42 18.13 -15.66 5.96
C GLN A 42 16.72 -16.21 5.72
N GLU A 43 16.49 -17.51 5.91
CA GLU A 43 15.17 -18.12 5.69
C GLU A 43 14.15 -17.63 6.69
N ALA A 44 14.50 -17.51 7.97
CA ALA A 44 13.62 -16.94 8.99
C ALA A 44 13.24 -15.49 8.68
N MET A 45 14.13 -14.70 8.11
CA MET A 45 13.82 -13.34 7.65
C MET A 45 12.72 -13.32 6.59
N PHE A 46 12.75 -14.22 5.63
CA PHE A 46 11.68 -14.31 4.62
C PHE A 46 10.36 -14.78 5.24
N GLU A 47 10.40 -15.71 6.18
CA GLU A 47 9.22 -16.20 6.88
C GLU A 47 8.61 -15.10 7.78
N GLU A 48 9.43 -14.35 8.52
CA GLU A 48 8.99 -13.20 9.33
C GLU A 48 8.33 -12.12 8.47
N ALA A 49 8.88 -11.87 7.27
CA ALA A 49 8.31 -10.94 6.31
C ALA A 49 7.11 -11.52 5.52
N GLN A 50 6.74 -12.78 5.76
CA GLN A 50 5.68 -13.51 5.05
C GLN A 50 5.89 -13.55 3.54
N VAL A 51 7.13 -13.68 3.10
CA VAL A 51 7.51 -13.75 1.69
C VAL A 51 8.20 -15.08 1.42
N ILE A 52 7.81 -15.73 0.34
CA ILE A 52 8.49 -16.95 -0.09
C ILE A 52 9.90 -16.60 -0.56
N SER A 53 10.90 -17.34 -0.06
CA SER A 53 12.27 -17.17 -0.49
C SER A 53 12.38 -17.39 -2.01
N PRO A 54 12.90 -16.41 -2.77
CA PRO A 54 13.04 -16.53 -4.22
C PRO A 54 13.97 -17.69 -4.63
N TYR A 55 14.78 -18.16 -3.72
CA TYR A 55 15.67 -19.32 -3.94
C TYR A 55 14.90 -20.64 -3.89
N LYS A 56 13.83 -20.74 -3.10
CA LYS A 56 12.93 -21.91 -3.06
C LYS A 56 12.06 -22.00 -4.32
N THR A 57 11.56 -20.87 -4.81
CA THR A 57 10.77 -20.82 -6.06
C THR A 57 11.61 -21.16 -7.29
N ALA A 58 12.86 -20.69 -7.37
CA ALA A 58 13.76 -21.05 -8.45
C ALA A 58 14.09 -22.56 -8.48
N ALA A 59 14.28 -23.17 -7.33
CA ALA A 59 14.50 -24.62 -7.20
C ALA A 59 13.25 -25.41 -7.60
N ALA A 60 12.07 -24.99 -7.16
CA ALA A 60 10.78 -25.60 -7.51
C ALA A 60 10.45 -25.43 -9.02
N ALA A 61 10.70 -24.26 -9.60
CA ALA A 61 10.51 -23.99 -11.03
C ALA A 61 11.43 -24.86 -11.90
N ASN A 62 12.66 -25.09 -11.47
CA ASN A 62 13.59 -26.00 -12.15
C ASN A 62 13.17 -27.46 -12.04
N ALA A 63 12.62 -27.88 -10.92
CA ALA A 63 12.06 -29.22 -10.72
C ALA A 63 10.82 -29.44 -11.60
N VAL A 64 9.92 -28.44 -11.71
CA VAL A 64 8.72 -28.48 -12.56
C VAL A 64 9.09 -28.46 -14.06
N LYS A 65 10.13 -27.73 -14.46
CA LYS A 65 10.63 -27.79 -15.84
C LYS A 65 11.24 -29.16 -16.19
N ALA A 66 11.89 -29.79 -15.24
CA ALA A 66 12.46 -31.12 -15.43
C ALA A 66 11.37 -32.22 -15.53
N SER A 67 10.21 -32.04 -14.89
CA SER A 67 9.09 -33.01 -14.93
C SER A 67 8.11 -32.79 -16.11
N ARG A 68 8.16 -31.64 -16.80
CA ARG A 68 7.31 -31.30 -17.96
C ARG A 68 7.94 -31.55 -19.33
N GLY A 69 8.94 -32.42 -19.42
CA GLY A 69 9.47 -32.94 -20.69
C GLY A 69 8.48 -33.95 -21.29
N GLY A 70 7.36 -33.50 -21.84
CA GLY A 70 6.43 -34.39 -22.53
C GLY A 70 5.12 -33.73 -22.90
N SER A 71 4.92 -33.56 -24.20
CA SER A 71 3.67 -33.34 -24.94
C SER A 71 3.26 -31.89 -25.28
N GLY A 72 3.42 -31.62 -26.58
CA GLY A 72 2.86 -30.67 -27.44
C GLY A 72 1.54 -30.02 -27.06
N GLY A 73 1.57 -28.72 -26.81
CA GLY A 73 0.39 -27.87 -26.73
C GLY A 73 0.06 -27.27 -28.08
N GLY A 74 -0.87 -27.88 -28.81
CA GLY A 74 -1.47 -27.27 -30.01
C GLY A 74 -2.13 -25.93 -29.69
N ALA A 75 -2.08 -25.00 -30.62
CA ALA A 75 -2.83 -23.76 -30.61
C ALA A 75 -4.33 -24.09 -30.48
N GLY A 76 -4.92 -23.79 -29.30
CA GLY A 76 -6.35 -24.02 -29.07
C GLY A 76 -6.73 -24.70 -27.73
N SER A 77 -5.81 -24.89 -26.80
CA SER A 77 -6.17 -25.46 -25.48
C SER A 77 -7.00 -24.45 -24.68
N VAL A 78 -8.26 -24.85 -24.43
CA VAL A 78 -9.18 -24.14 -23.54
C VAL A 78 -8.89 -24.58 -22.11
N VAL A 79 -8.84 -23.62 -21.18
CA VAL A 79 -8.60 -23.85 -19.76
C VAL A 79 -9.78 -23.29 -18.98
N GLU A 80 -10.24 -24.02 -17.99
CA GLU A 80 -11.32 -23.58 -17.10
C GLU A 80 -10.74 -22.67 -15.99
N CYS A 81 -11.42 -21.56 -15.71
CA CYS A 81 -11.11 -20.67 -14.62
C CYS A 81 -11.78 -21.20 -13.34
N GLU A 82 -10.99 -21.54 -12.33
CA GLU A 82 -11.49 -22.11 -11.06
C GLU A 82 -12.37 -21.13 -10.25
N ILE A 83 -12.36 -19.82 -10.56
CA ILE A 83 -13.16 -18.82 -9.85
C ILE A 83 -14.56 -18.70 -10.46
N CYS A 84 -14.66 -18.53 -11.80
CA CYS A 84 -15.97 -18.36 -12.47
C CYS A 84 -16.47 -19.62 -13.16
N CYS A 85 -15.71 -20.72 -13.15
CA CYS A 85 -16.04 -21.99 -13.80
C CYS A 85 -16.31 -21.87 -15.31
N CYS A 86 -15.79 -20.81 -15.94
CA CYS A 86 -15.92 -20.60 -17.38
C CYS A 86 -14.62 -21.00 -18.09
N SER A 87 -14.77 -21.50 -19.31
CA SER A 87 -13.63 -21.96 -20.11
C SER A 87 -13.15 -20.85 -21.05
N TYR A 88 -11.86 -20.58 -21.05
CA TYR A 88 -11.22 -19.56 -21.86
C TYR A 88 -10.01 -20.11 -22.62
N PRO A 89 -9.66 -19.51 -23.76
CA PRO A 89 -8.39 -19.78 -24.41
C PRO A 89 -7.23 -19.47 -23.46
N LYS A 90 -6.22 -20.31 -23.43
CA LYS A 90 -5.03 -20.14 -22.54
C LYS A 90 -4.42 -18.74 -22.59
N GLN A 91 -4.55 -18.06 -23.74
CA GLN A 91 -4.04 -16.69 -23.94
C GLN A 91 -4.80 -15.61 -23.14
N MET A 92 -6.05 -15.89 -22.72
CA MET A 92 -6.89 -15.03 -21.88
C MET A 92 -6.79 -15.36 -20.41
N MET A 93 -5.93 -16.29 -20.05
CA MET A 93 -5.67 -16.71 -18.70
C MET A 93 -4.34 -16.14 -18.23
N THR A 94 -4.31 -15.63 -17.03
CA THR A 94 -3.11 -15.11 -16.38
C THR A 94 -2.80 -15.95 -15.14
N GLY A 95 -1.55 -16.30 -14.95
CA GLY A 95 -1.08 -17.06 -13.80
C GLY A 95 0.23 -16.52 -13.27
N LEU A 96 0.54 -16.90 -12.05
CA LEU A 96 1.80 -16.63 -11.38
C LEU A 96 2.72 -17.86 -11.46
N GLU A 97 3.89 -17.78 -10.85
CA GLU A 97 4.85 -18.87 -10.78
C GLU A 97 4.33 -20.14 -10.08
N CYS A 98 3.25 -20.02 -9.28
CA CYS A 98 2.55 -21.15 -8.67
C CYS A 98 1.82 -22.06 -9.66
N GLY A 99 1.58 -21.58 -10.88
CA GLY A 99 0.88 -22.33 -11.92
C GLY A 99 -0.66 -22.24 -11.86
N HIS A 100 -1.26 -21.57 -10.87
CA HIS A 100 -2.69 -21.28 -10.87
C HIS A 100 -3.05 -20.30 -11.97
N LEU A 101 -4.07 -20.60 -12.75
CA LEU A 101 -4.49 -19.83 -13.92
C LEU A 101 -5.91 -19.33 -13.74
N TYR A 102 -6.13 -18.04 -13.83
CA TYR A 102 -7.46 -17.43 -13.78
C TYR A 102 -7.67 -16.49 -14.95
N CYS A 103 -8.93 -16.28 -15.35
CA CYS A 103 -9.23 -15.33 -16.40
C CYS A 103 -8.93 -13.88 -15.95
N THR A 104 -8.60 -13.02 -16.88
CA THR A 104 -8.24 -11.62 -16.62
C THR A 104 -9.33 -10.87 -15.84
N GLN A 105 -10.61 -11.17 -16.11
CA GLN A 105 -11.73 -10.55 -15.41
C GLN A 105 -11.73 -10.92 -13.91
N CYS A 106 -11.64 -12.22 -13.57
CA CYS A 106 -11.58 -12.65 -12.17
C CYS A 106 -10.36 -12.07 -11.45
N TRP A 107 -9.21 -11.98 -12.12
CA TRP A 107 -8.04 -11.29 -11.57
C TRP A 107 -8.32 -9.82 -11.29
N THR A 108 -8.92 -9.09 -12.23
CA THR A 108 -9.22 -7.67 -12.06
C THR A 108 -10.19 -7.43 -10.90
N GLU A 109 -11.25 -8.23 -10.80
CA GLU A 109 -12.24 -8.15 -9.70
C GLU A 109 -11.58 -8.44 -8.36
N TYR A 110 -10.82 -9.54 -8.27
CA TYR A 110 -10.10 -9.93 -7.06
C TYR A 110 -9.14 -8.83 -6.58
N LEU A 111 -8.29 -8.33 -7.49
CA LEU A 111 -7.34 -7.26 -7.15
C LEU A 111 -8.05 -5.96 -6.76
N THR A 112 -9.16 -5.64 -7.42
CA THR A 112 -9.94 -4.44 -7.09
C THR A 112 -10.52 -4.53 -5.70
N THR A 113 -11.13 -5.65 -5.33
CA THR A 113 -11.66 -5.89 -3.98
C THR A 113 -10.55 -5.80 -2.93
N LYS A 114 -9.42 -6.47 -3.14
CA LYS A 114 -8.26 -6.41 -2.24
C LYS A 114 -7.74 -4.98 -2.02
N ILE A 115 -7.71 -4.17 -3.05
CA ILE A 115 -7.17 -2.80 -2.99
C ILE A 115 -8.21 -1.81 -2.47
N VAL A 116 -9.46 -1.90 -2.92
CA VAL A 116 -10.50 -0.90 -2.60
C VAL A 116 -11.18 -1.19 -1.28
N ASP A 117 -11.58 -2.42 -1.05
CA ASP A 117 -12.39 -2.79 0.11
C ASP A 117 -11.51 -3.17 1.31
N GLU A 118 -10.49 -3.97 1.09
CA GLU A 118 -9.61 -4.43 2.17
C GLU A 118 -8.43 -3.48 2.43
N GLY A 119 -8.08 -2.58 1.48
CA GLY A 119 -6.93 -1.71 1.59
C GLY A 119 -5.59 -2.46 1.61
N ALA A 120 -5.57 -3.68 1.06
CA ALA A 120 -4.38 -4.51 1.01
C ALA A 120 -3.32 -3.87 0.11
N SER A 121 -2.18 -3.51 0.69
CA SER A 121 -1.11 -2.83 -0.02
C SER A 121 0.21 -3.58 0.02
N GLN A 122 0.42 -4.37 1.07
CA GLN A 122 1.73 -4.95 1.34
C GLN A 122 1.90 -6.30 0.68
N MET A 123 0.89 -7.15 0.80
CA MET A 123 0.89 -8.50 0.23
C MET A 123 -0.49 -8.82 -0.30
N ILE A 124 -0.61 -8.94 -1.61
CA ILE A 124 -1.78 -9.52 -2.25
C ILE A 124 -1.34 -10.90 -2.71
N GLU A 125 -1.92 -11.93 -2.11
CA GLU A 125 -1.60 -13.31 -2.40
C GLU A 125 -2.36 -13.83 -3.62
N CYS A 126 -1.91 -14.94 -4.17
CA CYS A 126 -2.60 -15.64 -5.23
C CYS A 126 -3.97 -16.17 -4.73
N PRO A 127 -5.06 -16.03 -5.51
CA PRO A 127 -6.38 -16.54 -5.13
C PRO A 127 -6.40 -18.06 -4.81
N GLY A 128 -5.44 -18.82 -5.33
CA GLY A 128 -5.31 -20.26 -5.10
C GLY A 128 -4.73 -20.66 -3.73
N SER A 129 -4.65 -19.73 -2.77
CA SER A 129 -4.18 -19.98 -1.39
C SER A 129 -2.80 -20.68 -1.30
N CYS A 130 -1.92 -20.36 -2.24
CA CYS A 130 -0.55 -20.91 -2.28
C CYS A 130 0.49 -20.00 -1.61
N ASN A 131 0.06 -18.91 -0.94
CA ASN A 131 0.91 -17.92 -0.26
C ASN A 131 1.95 -17.24 -1.18
N ILE A 132 1.77 -17.30 -2.50
CA ILE A 132 2.61 -16.58 -3.44
C ILE A 132 2.07 -15.17 -3.62
N VAL A 133 2.91 -14.18 -3.35
CA VAL A 133 2.57 -12.77 -3.49
C VAL A 133 2.57 -12.38 -4.97
N VAL A 134 1.52 -11.67 -5.37
CA VAL A 134 1.42 -11.09 -6.72
C VAL A 134 2.43 -9.94 -6.83
N ASP A 135 3.25 -9.96 -7.88
CA ASP A 135 4.20 -8.89 -8.09
C ASP A 135 3.53 -7.57 -8.50
N ASP A 136 4.17 -6.45 -8.13
CA ASP A 136 3.61 -5.12 -8.35
C ASP A 136 3.36 -4.82 -9.83
N GLN A 137 4.17 -5.36 -10.72
CA GLN A 137 4.02 -5.17 -12.17
C GLN A 137 2.79 -5.89 -12.69
N THR A 138 2.57 -7.12 -12.25
CA THR A 138 1.37 -7.90 -12.58
C THR A 138 0.11 -7.22 -12.06
N VAL A 139 0.11 -6.72 -10.82
CA VAL A 139 -1.01 -5.95 -10.26
C VAL A 139 -1.34 -4.73 -11.13
N VAL A 140 -0.34 -3.91 -11.48
CA VAL A 140 -0.55 -2.70 -12.30
C VAL A 140 -0.99 -3.04 -13.73
N THR A 141 -0.58 -4.18 -14.26
CA THR A 141 -0.96 -4.62 -15.62
C THR A 141 -2.41 -5.10 -15.66
N LEU A 142 -2.83 -5.88 -14.67
CA LEU A 142 -4.16 -6.48 -14.63
C LEU A 142 -5.27 -5.51 -14.22
N ILE A 143 -4.97 -4.49 -13.42
CA ILE A 143 -5.94 -3.46 -13.08
C ILE A 143 -6.15 -2.52 -14.27
N THR A 144 -7.38 -2.36 -14.71
CA THR A 144 -7.73 -1.46 -15.82
C THR A 144 -8.14 -0.07 -15.36
N ASP A 145 -8.78 0.03 -14.17
CA ASP A 145 -9.26 1.31 -13.62
C ASP A 145 -8.09 2.18 -13.12
N PRO A 146 -7.90 3.41 -13.67
CA PRO A 146 -6.85 4.33 -13.23
C PRO A 146 -6.97 4.74 -11.77
N ARG A 147 -8.19 4.80 -11.21
CA ARG A 147 -8.43 5.17 -9.80
C ARG A 147 -7.91 4.09 -8.86
N VAL A 148 -8.17 2.82 -9.20
CA VAL A 148 -7.67 1.67 -8.44
C VAL A 148 -6.15 1.59 -8.51
N LYS A 149 -5.56 1.83 -9.70
CA LYS A 149 -4.10 1.93 -9.86
C LYS A 149 -3.49 3.01 -8.96
N LEU A 150 -4.09 4.19 -8.95
CA LEU A 150 -3.61 5.31 -8.12
C LEU A 150 -3.72 4.97 -6.63
N LYS A 151 -4.84 4.36 -6.21
CA LYS A 151 -5.04 3.90 -4.83
C LYS A 151 -3.98 2.86 -4.44
N TYR A 152 -3.71 1.87 -5.30
CA TYR A 152 -2.66 0.88 -5.07
C TYR A 152 -1.28 1.53 -4.92
N GLN A 153 -0.90 2.43 -5.84
CA GLN A 153 0.36 3.15 -5.77
C GLN A 153 0.48 3.98 -4.49
N HIS A 154 -0.60 4.63 -4.06
CA HIS A 154 -0.64 5.35 -2.79
C HIS A 154 -0.42 4.41 -1.61
N LEU A 155 -1.12 3.28 -1.58
CA LEU A 155 -1.02 2.28 -0.52
C LEU A 155 0.42 1.72 -0.40
N ILE A 156 1.05 1.29 -1.50
CA ILE A 156 2.42 0.74 -1.45
C ILE A 156 3.48 1.79 -1.10
N THR A 157 3.21 3.09 -1.35
CA THR A 157 4.14 4.17 -1.00
C THR A 157 3.93 4.70 0.42
N ASN A 158 2.76 4.44 1.00
CA ASN A 158 2.40 5.00 2.30
C ASN A 158 3.39 4.61 3.41
N SER A 159 3.79 3.35 3.48
CA SER A 159 4.77 2.87 4.45
C SER A 159 6.11 3.59 4.33
N PHE A 160 6.56 3.84 3.10
CA PHE A 160 7.80 4.59 2.84
C PHE A 160 7.69 6.04 3.34
N VAL A 161 6.56 6.70 3.10
CA VAL A 161 6.35 8.07 3.56
C VAL A 161 6.26 8.13 5.07
N GLN A 162 5.54 7.20 5.70
CA GLN A 162 5.37 7.16 7.16
C GLN A 162 6.67 6.83 7.92
N CYS A 163 7.52 5.98 7.35
CA CYS A 163 8.79 5.63 7.96
C CYS A 163 9.89 6.68 7.74
N ASN A 164 9.71 7.61 6.81
CA ASN A 164 10.71 8.62 6.50
C ASN A 164 10.35 9.98 7.12
N ARG A 165 11.10 10.40 8.14
CA ARG A 165 10.89 11.67 8.85
C ARG A 165 10.93 12.93 7.96
N LEU A 166 11.57 12.84 6.79
CA LEU A 166 11.69 13.95 5.84
C LEU A 166 10.55 13.99 4.83
N LEU A 167 9.59 13.07 4.92
CA LEU A 167 8.42 12.98 4.05
C LEU A 167 7.14 13.14 4.85
N THR A 168 6.15 13.77 4.27
CA THR A 168 4.78 13.81 4.80
C THR A 168 3.77 13.92 3.66
N TRP A 169 2.59 13.34 3.85
CA TRP A 169 1.48 13.51 2.94
C TRP A 169 0.87 14.91 3.09
N CYS A 170 0.36 15.44 2.00
CA CYS A 170 -0.46 16.65 2.07
C CYS A 170 -1.78 16.32 2.81
N PRO A 171 -2.15 17.08 3.85
CA PRO A 171 -3.37 16.82 4.61
C PRO A 171 -4.65 17.29 3.90
N SER A 172 -4.53 17.94 2.73
CA SER A 172 -5.70 18.37 1.96
C SER A 172 -6.53 17.18 1.48
N PRO A 173 -7.86 17.21 1.60
CA PRO A 173 -8.73 16.18 1.04
C PRO A 173 -8.40 15.93 -0.43
N ASP A 174 -8.48 14.68 -0.87
CA ASP A 174 -8.24 14.23 -2.25
C ASP A 174 -6.85 14.55 -2.84
N CYS A 175 -5.89 14.96 -2.01
CA CYS A 175 -4.53 15.21 -2.44
C CYS A 175 -3.61 14.02 -2.12
N SER A 176 -3.08 13.38 -3.15
CA SER A 176 -2.16 12.24 -3.04
C SER A 176 -0.68 12.62 -3.15
N ASN A 177 -0.33 13.91 -2.95
CA ASN A 177 1.06 14.36 -3.03
C ASN A 177 1.78 14.19 -1.70
N ALA A 178 2.99 13.62 -1.72
CA ALA A 178 3.93 13.65 -0.60
C ALA A 178 4.95 14.78 -0.80
N ILE A 179 5.32 15.43 0.30
CA ILE A 179 6.29 16.54 0.31
C ILE A 179 7.56 16.08 1.02
N LYS A 180 8.70 16.32 0.38
CA LYS A 180 10.02 16.05 0.94
C LYS A 180 10.67 17.36 1.38
N VAL A 181 11.27 17.35 2.57
CA VAL A 181 12.02 18.47 3.13
C VAL A 181 13.46 18.06 3.46
N GLY A 182 14.35 19.02 3.59
CA GLY A 182 15.74 18.76 4.01
C GLY A 182 15.88 18.55 5.53
N HIS A 183 15.03 19.21 6.33
CA HIS A 183 15.08 19.18 7.79
C HIS A 183 13.68 19.13 8.38
N VAL A 184 13.53 18.44 9.52
CA VAL A 184 12.26 18.34 10.24
C VAL A 184 12.09 19.54 11.16
N GLU A 185 11.41 20.56 10.69
CA GLU A 185 11.13 21.80 11.43
C GLU A 185 9.64 22.16 11.33
N ALA A 186 9.18 22.97 12.29
CA ALA A 186 7.89 23.62 12.19
C ALA A 186 7.99 24.80 11.22
N ARG A 187 7.72 24.53 9.94
CA ARG A 187 7.74 25.52 8.87
C ARG A 187 6.57 25.33 7.91
N PRO A 188 6.16 26.41 7.23
CA PRO A 188 5.13 26.28 6.21
C PRO A 188 5.70 25.53 5.00
N VAL A 189 4.93 24.58 4.50
CA VAL A 189 5.19 23.91 3.23
C VAL A 189 3.97 24.06 2.33
N LYS A 190 4.22 24.36 1.06
CA LYS A 190 3.16 24.51 0.06
C LYS A 190 3.12 23.29 -0.85
N CYS A 191 1.99 22.63 -0.89
CA CYS A 191 1.74 21.52 -1.79
C CYS A 191 1.47 22.03 -3.22
N ARG A 192 1.64 21.15 -4.22
CA ARG A 192 1.24 21.43 -5.60
C ARG A 192 -0.27 21.70 -5.76
N CYS A 193 -1.11 21.15 -4.88
CA CYS A 193 -2.54 21.47 -4.85
C CYS A 193 -2.86 22.87 -4.33
N GLY A 194 -1.85 23.64 -3.87
CA GLY A 194 -2.00 24.97 -3.32
C GLY A 194 -2.13 25.02 -1.79
N HIS A 195 -2.42 23.89 -1.14
CA HIS A 195 -2.56 23.82 0.31
C HIS A 195 -1.24 24.13 1.04
N ILE A 196 -1.33 24.97 2.08
CA ILE A 196 -0.19 25.37 2.91
C ILE A 196 -0.41 24.85 4.34
N PHE A 197 0.56 24.10 4.85
CA PHE A 197 0.46 23.48 6.17
C PHE A 197 1.82 23.43 6.89
N CYS A 198 1.80 23.13 8.17
CA CYS A 198 3.01 22.95 8.96
C CYS A 198 3.60 21.55 8.73
N PHE A 199 4.85 21.45 8.27
CA PHE A 199 5.48 20.15 8.01
C PHE A 199 5.55 19.24 9.25
N LYS A 200 5.75 19.84 10.45
CA LYS A 200 5.95 19.08 11.69
C LYS A 200 4.70 18.43 12.24
N CYS A 201 3.53 19.08 12.11
CA CYS A 201 2.28 18.60 12.72
C CYS A 201 1.17 18.30 11.74
N SER A 202 1.37 18.62 10.44
CA SER A 202 0.42 18.45 9.34
C SER A 202 -0.87 19.28 9.47
N GLU A 203 -0.96 20.18 10.47
CA GLU A 203 -2.06 21.12 10.62
C GLU A 203 -1.88 22.32 9.70
N ASN A 204 -2.95 23.08 9.46
CA ASN A 204 -2.86 24.37 8.77
C ASN A 204 -1.74 25.22 9.37
N TRP A 205 -1.08 26.04 8.53
CA TRP A 205 -0.02 26.90 9.03
C TRP A 205 -0.50 27.79 10.19
N HIS A 206 0.24 27.83 11.27
CA HIS A 206 -0.20 28.33 12.57
C HIS A 206 0.78 29.27 13.29
N ASP A 207 1.67 29.94 12.55
CA ASP A 207 2.55 30.95 13.14
C ASP A 207 1.73 32.13 13.70
N PRO A 208 2.04 32.65 14.90
CA PRO A 208 3.17 32.34 15.79
C PRO A 208 2.93 31.23 16.82
N VAL A 209 1.83 30.48 16.69
CA VAL A 209 1.45 29.43 17.66
C VAL A 209 2.33 28.18 17.48
N ARG A 210 2.77 27.60 18.61
CA ARG A 210 3.56 26.36 18.57
C ARG A 210 2.67 25.13 18.29
N CYS A 211 3.21 24.12 17.58
CA CYS A 211 2.46 22.91 17.20
C CYS A 211 1.71 22.22 18.36
N HIS A 212 2.29 22.18 19.57
CA HIS A 212 1.63 21.53 20.70
C HIS A 212 0.42 22.34 21.22
N LEU A 213 0.43 23.66 21.04
CA LEU A 213 -0.70 24.53 21.43
C LEU A 213 -1.85 24.41 20.44
N ILE A 214 -1.56 24.40 19.13
CA ILE A 214 -2.61 24.21 18.12
C ILE A 214 -3.30 22.85 18.28
N LYS A 215 -2.55 21.77 18.57
CA LYS A 215 -3.15 20.46 18.83
C LYS A 215 -4.08 20.46 20.07
N LYS A 216 -3.66 21.15 21.14
CA LYS A 216 -4.53 21.32 22.34
C LYS A 216 -5.79 22.13 22.02
N TRP A 217 -5.65 23.15 21.17
CA TRP A 217 -6.78 23.97 20.76
C TRP A 217 -7.79 23.18 19.92
N ILE A 218 -7.32 22.44 18.91
CA ILE A 218 -8.18 21.59 18.08
C ILE A 218 -8.93 20.59 18.97
N LYS A 219 -8.22 19.89 19.86
CA LYS A 219 -8.85 18.95 20.78
C LYS A 219 -9.93 19.62 21.63
N LYS A 220 -9.67 20.83 22.12
CA LYS A 220 -10.67 21.58 22.91
C LYS A 220 -11.90 21.94 22.06
N CYS A 221 -11.71 22.33 20.80
CA CYS A 221 -12.83 22.63 19.89
C CYS A 221 -13.67 21.37 19.62
N ASP A 222 -13.05 20.20 19.48
CA ASP A 222 -13.73 18.93 19.29
C ASP A 222 -14.53 18.53 20.55
N ASP A 223 -13.93 18.64 21.73
CA ASP A 223 -14.60 18.39 23.01
C ASP A 223 -15.80 19.35 23.22
N ASP A 224 -15.66 20.63 22.90
CA ASP A 224 -16.73 21.63 22.97
C ASP A 224 -17.86 21.33 21.96
N SER A 225 -17.53 20.79 20.77
CA SER A 225 -18.52 20.38 19.76
C SER A 225 -19.37 19.20 20.22
N GLU A 226 -18.80 18.24 20.93
CA GLU A 226 -19.52 17.13 21.56
C GLU A 226 -20.51 17.64 22.61
N THR A 227 -20.08 18.60 23.44
CA THR A 227 -20.95 19.26 24.43
C THR A 227 -22.12 20.00 23.76
N SER A 228 -21.85 20.71 22.66
CA SER A 228 -22.91 21.38 21.86
C SER A 228 -23.91 20.40 21.27
N ASN A 229 -23.40 19.26 20.71
CA ASN A 229 -24.25 18.19 20.21
C ASN A 229 -25.12 17.56 21.32
N TRP A 230 -24.50 17.32 22.49
CA TRP A 230 -25.24 16.79 23.65
C TRP A 230 -26.34 17.76 24.09
N ILE A 231 -26.06 19.07 24.19
CA ILE A 231 -27.03 20.14 24.55
C ILE A 231 -28.17 20.13 23.53
N SER A 232 -27.87 20.16 22.22
CA SER A 232 -28.85 20.11 21.14
C SER A 232 -29.76 18.88 21.20
N ALA A 233 -29.23 17.73 21.54
CA ALA A 233 -29.95 16.46 21.61
C ALA A 233 -30.81 16.34 22.90
N ASN A 234 -30.38 16.93 24.02
CA ASN A 234 -30.96 16.71 25.34
C ASN A 234 -31.69 17.94 25.91
N THR A 235 -31.62 19.09 25.24
CA THR A 235 -32.29 20.33 25.67
C THR A 235 -33.22 20.86 24.57
N LYS A 236 -34.19 21.67 24.95
CA LYS A 236 -35.06 22.38 24.02
C LYS A 236 -34.89 23.87 24.24
N GLU A 237 -34.88 24.63 23.15
CA GLU A 237 -34.88 26.10 23.26
C GLU A 237 -36.10 26.60 24.02
N CYS A 238 -35.90 27.60 24.86
CA CYS A 238 -36.99 28.22 25.58
C CYS A 238 -37.91 28.97 24.60
N PRO A 239 -39.20 28.63 24.51
CA PRO A 239 -40.11 29.27 23.55
C PRO A 239 -40.33 30.76 23.80
N LYS A 240 -39.90 31.29 24.95
CA LYS A 240 -40.05 32.70 25.32
C LYS A 240 -38.80 33.54 25.03
N VAL A 241 -37.65 32.93 24.77
CA VAL A 241 -36.40 33.63 24.46
C VAL A 241 -36.14 33.49 22.97
N ARG A 242 -36.55 34.45 22.18
CA ARG A 242 -36.08 34.57 20.80
C ARG A 242 -34.62 35.07 20.85
N SER A 243 -33.75 34.40 20.11
CA SER A 243 -32.32 34.63 19.93
C SER A 243 -31.89 36.08 20.15
N PHE A 244 -30.89 36.27 21.01
CA PHE A 244 -30.04 37.44 20.92
C PHE A 244 -29.07 37.22 19.77
N ASP A 245 -29.20 38.00 18.70
CA ASP A 245 -28.17 38.13 17.67
C ASP A 245 -26.93 38.77 18.31
N PHE A 246 -25.80 38.09 18.15
CA PHE A 246 -24.49 38.66 18.40
C PHE A 246 -23.81 38.91 17.06
#